data_2c85dd5df07e02c36f88ef193dbc64da
#
_entry.id   2c85dd5df07e02c36f88ef193dbc64da
#
_cell.length_a   1.000
_cell.length_b   1.000
_cell.length_c   1.000
_cell.angle_alpha   90.00
_cell.angle_beta   90.00
_cell.angle_gamma   90.00
#
_symmetry.space_group_name_H-M   'P 1'
#
loop_
_entity.id
_entity.type
_entity.pdbx_description
1 polymer ?
#
loop_
_entity_poly.entity_id
_entity_poly.type
_entity_poly.pdbx_seq_one_letter_code
_entity_poly.pdbx_strand_id
1 'polypeptide(L)'
;MKGLFITMEGPDGAGKTTVINQLIPLLQKHALVDIVSTREPGGSRIAEDIRKVILDVNNTEMDERTEAILYAAGRRQHLKDRILPNLEKGNIVFCDRFVDSSLVYQGVARGIGVDEVAQLNHFATDGLEPSTTLYLDVPAEVGLERIHKARGNRQFDRLDQEGLSFHTMVRNGYLELVETYPERIVSIDATKSIEEVVEECFRVLVERYPKYFTK
;
A
#
# COMPACT_ATOMS: atom_id res chain seq x y z
N MET A 1 -20.28 12.25 8.99
CA MET A 1 -18.83 12.48 9.16
C MET A 1 -18.18 12.16 7.82
N LYS A 2 -17.16 12.89 7.38
CA LYS A 2 -16.44 12.55 6.13
C LYS A 2 -15.66 11.24 6.39
N GLY A 3 -15.62 10.30 5.44
CA GLY A 3 -14.86 9.05 5.60
C GLY A 3 -13.37 9.29 5.81
N LEU A 4 -12.68 8.33 6.43
CA LEU A 4 -11.24 8.38 6.69
C LEU A 4 -10.53 7.38 5.78
N PHE A 5 -9.57 7.85 4.98
CA PHE A 5 -8.79 7.00 4.08
C PHE A 5 -7.38 6.80 4.62
N ILE A 6 -7.03 5.57 4.92
CA ILE A 6 -5.72 5.15 5.46
C ILE A 6 -5.11 4.15 4.51
N THR A 7 -3.81 4.27 4.27
CA THR A 7 -3.05 3.29 3.50
C THR A 7 -1.92 2.69 4.33
N MET A 8 -1.54 1.46 4.01
CA MET A 8 -0.32 0.84 4.50
C MET A 8 0.60 0.57 3.33
N GLU A 9 1.82 1.04 3.43
CA GLU A 9 2.84 0.98 2.40
C GLU A 9 4.13 0.35 2.92
N GLY A 10 5.02 -0.01 2.03
CA GLY A 10 6.32 -0.58 2.36
C GLY A 10 6.78 -1.59 1.33
N PRO A 11 8.07 -1.94 1.29
CA PRO A 11 8.63 -2.91 0.36
C PRO A 11 8.03 -4.31 0.56
N ASP A 12 8.26 -5.18 -0.42
CA ASP A 12 7.89 -6.58 -0.27
C ASP A 12 8.72 -7.20 0.86
N GLY A 13 8.10 -8.10 1.63
CA GLY A 13 8.71 -8.64 2.85
C GLY A 13 8.65 -7.74 4.09
N ALA A 14 8.10 -6.52 4.01
CA ALA A 14 7.94 -5.64 5.19
C ALA A 14 6.92 -6.15 6.23
N GLY A 15 6.12 -7.17 5.88
CA GLY A 15 5.15 -7.77 6.81
C GLY A 15 3.76 -7.14 6.78
N LYS A 16 3.44 -6.29 5.79
CA LYS A 16 2.16 -5.57 5.67
C LYS A 16 0.94 -6.45 5.94
N THR A 17 0.79 -7.56 5.23
CA THR A 17 -0.36 -8.45 5.37
C THR A 17 -0.50 -9.01 6.79
N THR A 18 0.61 -9.37 7.44
CA THR A 18 0.60 -9.87 8.82
C THR A 18 0.17 -8.79 9.80
N VAL A 19 0.71 -7.57 9.64
CA VAL A 19 0.34 -6.41 10.45
C VAL A 19 -1.14 -6.07 10.26
N ILE A 20 -1.63 -5.99 9.01
CA ILE A 20 -3.03 -5.68 8.70
C ILE A 20 -3.98 -6.69 9.35
N ASN A 21 -3.65 -7.99 9.26
CA ASN A 21 -4.49 -9.06 9.83
C ASN A 21 -4.63 -8.97 11.35
N GLN A 22 -3.68 -8.37 12.06
CA GLN A 22 -3.75 -8.14 13.51
C GLN A 22 -4.30 -6.74 13.84
N LEU A 23 -3.91 -5.72 13.08
CA LEU A 23 -4.29 -4.34 13.31
C LEU A 23 -5.79 -4.09 13.04
N ILE A 24 -6.35 -4.63 11.96
CA ILE A 24 -7.76 -4.39 11.61
C ILE A 24 -8.72 -4.88 12.71
N PRO A 25 -8.62 -6.12 13.24
CA PRO A 25 -9.47 -6.55 14.35
C PRO A 25 -9.30 -5.70 15.62
N LEU A 26 -8.07 -5.21 15.88
CA LEU A 26 -7.81 -4.33 17.01
C LEU A 26 -8.49 -2.96 16.82
N LEU A 27 -8.33 -2.34 15.64
CA LEU A 27 -9.00 -1.07 15.30
C LEU A 27 -10.53 -1.20 15.35
N GLN A 28 -11.11 -2.31 14.89
CA GLN A 28 -12.55 -2.55 14.89
C GLN A 28 -13.16 -2.55 16.30
N LYS A 29 -12.41 -2.97 17.33
CA LYS A 29 -12.86 -2.93 18.73
C LYS A 29 -12.99 -1.51 19.27
N HIS A 30 -12.27 -0.56 18.70
CA HIS A 30 -12.22 0.84 19.11
C HIS A 30 -12.89 1.80 18.12
N ALA A 31 -13.26 1.32 16.94
CA ALA A 31 -13.83 2.17 15.88
C ALA A 31 -15.28 2.58 16.20
N LEU A 32 -15.59 3.86 15.96
CA LEU A 32 -16.95 4.43 16.06
C LEU A 32 -17.75 4.32 14.76
N VAL A 33 -17.11 3.87 13.68
CA VAL A 33 -17.70 3.67 12.34
C VAL A 33 -17.14 2.39 11.74
N ASP A 34 -17.74 1.88 10.66
CA ASP A 34 -17.26 0.67 10.00
C ASP A 34 -15.86 0.86 9.42
N ILE A 35 -15.05 -0.19 9.49
CA ILE A 35 -13.75 -0.28 8.82
C ILE A 35 -13.85 -1.24 7.64
N VAL A 36 -13.54 -0.73 6.46
CA VAL A 36 -13.46 -1.52 5.22
C VAL A 36 -12.01 -1.72 4.86
N SER A 37 -11.52 -2.95 5.03
CA SER A 37 -10.18 -3.34 4.59
C SER A 37 -10.20 -3.75 3.12
N THR A 38 -9.22 -3.29 2.35
CA THR A 38 -9.06 -3.58 0.92
C THR A 38 -7.59 -3.52 0.53
N ARG A 39 -7.27 -3.79 -0.75
CA ARG A 39 -5.88 -3.80 -1.24
C ARG A 39 -5.77 -3.44 -2.71
N GLU A 40 -4.59 -3.00 -3.11
CA GLU A 40 -4.16 -2.85 -4.50
C GLU A 40 -2.87 -3.64 -4.79
N PRO A 41 -2.68 -4.08 -6.05
CA PRO A 41 -3.69 -4.11 -7.10
C PRO A 41 -4.81 -5.09 -6.81
N GLY A 42 -6.02 -4.79 -7.29
CA GLY A 42 -7.21 -5.62 -7.06
C GLY A 42 -8.28 -4.91 -6.23
N GLY A 43 -8.97 -5.63 -5.35
CA GLY A 43 -9.99 -5.09 -4.45
C GLY A 43 -11.40 -4.94 -5.03
N SER A 44 -11.60 -5.10 -6.35
CA SER A 44 -12.89 -5.19 -7.02
C SER A 44 -12.80 -6.11 -8.25
N ARG A 45 -13.93 -6.58 -8.76
CA ARG A 45 -13.96 -7.61 -9.81
C ARG A 45 -13.05 -7.29 -11.01
N ILE A 46 -13.24 -6.15 -11.64
CA ILE A 46 -12.43 -5.75 -12.80
C ILE A 46 -10.98 -5.50 -12.39
N ALA A 47 -10.74 -4.88 -11.25
CA ALA A 47 -9.39 -4.66 -10.74
C ALA A 47 -8.64 -5.97 -10.44
N GLU A 48 -9.35 -7.03 -10.00
CA GLU A 48 -8.76 -8.38 -9.85
C GLU A 48 -8.39 -9.00 -11.20
N ASP A 49 -9.17 -8.77 -12.26
CA ASP A 49 -8.82 -9.26 -13.59
C ASP A 49 -7.58 -8.53 -14.14
N ILE A 50 -7.47 -7.23 -13.93
CA ILE A 50 -6.25 -6.45 -14.25
C ILE A 50 -5.06 -6.96 -13.41
N ARG A 51 -5.25 -7.21 -12.12
CA ARG A 51 -4.21 -7.78 -11.24
C ARG A 51 -3.62 -9.07 -11.79
N LYS A 52 -4.45 -9.97 -12.32
CA LYS A 52 -3.98 -11.24 -12.92
C LYS A 52 -2.98 -10.99 -14.04
N VAL A 53 -3.26 -9.99 -14.90
CA VAL A 53 -2.35 -9.61 -15.99
C VAL A 53 -1.03 -9.05 -15.43
N ILE A 54 -1.11 -8.13 -14.46
CA ILE A 54 0.08 -7.46 -13.90
C ILE A 54 1.03 -8.45 -13.22
N LEU A 55 0.48 -9.39 -12.44
CA LEU A 55 1.27 -10.27 -11.58
C LEU A 55 1.61 -11.63 -12.22
N ASP A 56 1.11 -11.91 -13.42
CA ASP A 56 1.41 -13.17 -14.13
C ASP A 56 2.92 -13.26 -14.39
N VAL A 57 3.54 -14.32 -13.85
CA VAL A 57 4.97 -14.60 -13.98
C VAL A 57 5.43 -14.86 -15.42
N ASN A 58 4.48 -15.16 -16.33
CA ASN A 58 4.77 -15.37 -17.73
C ASN A 58 4.82 -14.06 -18.55
N ASN A 59 4.31 -12.95 -18.02
CA ASN A 59 4.30 -11.64 -18.70
C ASN A 59 5.63 -10.89 -18.48
N THR A 60 6.75 -11.56 -18.76
CA THR A 60 8.09 -11.01 -18.54
C THR A 60 8.46 -9.89 -19.50
N GLU A 61 7.81 -9.83 -20.69
CA GLU A 61 8.00 -8.80 -21.71
C GLU A 61 7.12 -7.56 -21.50
N MET A 62 6.40 -7.48 -20.39
CA MET A 62 5.53 -6.32 -20.13
C MET A 62 6.37 -5.03 -20.04
N ASP A 63 6.05 -4.09 -20.90
CA ASP A 63 6.65 -2.76 -20.92
C ASP A 63 6.32 -2.01 -19.61
N GLU A 64 7.26 -1.25 -19.09
CA GLU A 64 7.16 -0.56 -17.80
C GLU A 64 6.01 0.45 -17.76
N ARG A 65 5.75 1.17 -18.86
CA ARG A 65 4.62 2.10 -18.94
C ARG A 65 3.30 1.36 -19.03
N THR A 66 3.26 0.22 -19.72
CA THR A 66 2.09 -0.67 -19.75
C THR A 66 1.77 -1.14 -18.32
N GLU A 67 2.78 -1.56 -17.56
CA GLU A 67 2.63 -1.91 -16.14
C GLU A 67 2.01 -0.75 -15.35
N ALA A 68 2.57 0.46 -15.45
CA ALA A 68 2.09 1.65 -14.74
C ALA A 68 0.63 2.00 -15.10
N ILE A 69 0.27 1.93 -16.39
CA ILE A 69 -1.09 2.20 -16.88
C ILE A 69 -2.07 1.16 -16.35
N LEU A 70 -1.71 -0.12 -16.32
CA LEU A 70 -2.54 -1.19 -15.77
C LEU A 70 -2.78 -1.00 -14.26
N TYR A 71 -1.74 -0.62 -13.49
CA TYR A 71 -1.92 -0.28 -12.07
C TYR A 71 -2.89 0.89 -11.90
N ALA A 72 -2.74 1.96 -12.68
CA ALA A 72 -3.62 3.12 -12.62
C ALA A 72 -5.07 2.79 -13.03
N ALA A 73 -5.26 1.96 -14.06
CA ALA A 73 -6.58 1.49 -14.50
C ALA A 73 -7.28 0.65 -13.44
N GLY A 74 -6.56 -0.31 -12.84
CA GLY A 74 -7.07 -1.12 -11.73
C GLY A 74 -7.44 -0.26 -10.51
N ARG A 75 -6.60 0.70 -10.16
CA ARG A 75 -6.82 1.70 -9.10
C ARG A 75 -8.09 2.50 -9.35
N ARG A 76 -8.29 3.03 -10.55
CA ARG A 76 -9.51 3.78 -10.90
C ARG A 76 -10.77 2.96 -10.68
N GLN A 77 -10.77 1.72 -11.13
CA GLN A 77 -11.94 0.83 -10.96
C GLN A 77 -12.17 0.50 -9.48
N HIS A 78 -11.11 0.14 -8.75
CA HIS A 78 -11.17 -0.16 -7.32
C HIS A 78 -11.70 1.04 -6.51
N LEU A 79 -11.19 2.23 -6.83
CA LEU A 79 -11.61 3.48 -6.20
C LEU A 79 -13.11 3.71 -6.38
N LYS A 80 -13.64 3.57 -7.61
CA LYS A 80 -15.05 3.73 -7.93
C LYS A 80 -15.93 2.69 -7.25
N ASP A 81 -15.49 1.43 -7.22
CA ASP A 81 -16.33 0.32 -6.75
C ASP A 81 -16.30 0.15 -5.23
N ARG A 82 -15.18 0.52 -4.58
CA ARG A 82 -14.94 0.15 -3.18
C ARG A 82 -14.59 1.34 -2.30
N ILE A 83 -13.63 2.18 -2.70
CA ILE A 83 -13.11 3.22 -1.81
C ILE A 83 -14.10 4.36 -1.67
N LEU A 84 -14.47 5.02 -2.78
CA LEU A 84 -15.36 6.20 -2.75
C LEU A 84 -16.71 5.93 -2.07
N PRO A 85 -17.44 4.84 -2.39
CA PRO A 85 -18.73 4.59 -1.76
C PRO A 85 -18.67 4.42 -0.25
N ASN A 86 -17.53 3.90 0.27
CA ASN A 86 -17.35 3.75 1.71
C ASN A 86 -16.93 5.06 2.39
N LEU A 87 -16.10 5.86 1.73
CA LEU A 87 -15.76 7.20 2.23
C LEU A 87 -16.99 8.12 2.26
N GLU A 88 -17.89 8.03 1.27
CA GLU A 88 -19.16 8.78 1.23
C GLU A 88 -20.08 8.39 2.39
N LYS A 89 -20.08 7.13 2.81
CA LYS A 89 -20.83 6.65 3.99
C LYS A 89 -20.22 7.08 5.32
N GLY A 90 -19.04 7.70 5.32
CA GLY A 90 -18.33 8.10 6.54
C GLY A 90 -17.52 6.97 7.19
N ASN A 91 -17.31 5.86 6.49
CA ASN A 91 -16.53 4.72 6.97
C ASN A 91 -15.02 5.01 6.95
N ILE A 92 -14.26 4.21 7.69
CA ILE A 92 -12.81 4.13 7.54
C ILE A 92 -12.52 3.14 6.40
N VAL A 93 -11.75 3.57 5.40
CA VAL A 93 -11.19 2.68 4.38
C VAL A 93 -9.70 2.49 4.67
N PHE A 94 -9.29 1.24 4.88
CA PHE A 94 -7.91 0.85 5.09
C PHE A 94 -7.43 0.04 3.87
N CYS A 95 -6.45 0.57 3.13
CA CYS A 95 -5.97 -0.03 1.89
C CYS A 95 -4.51 -0.48 1.99
N ASP A 96 -4.24 -1.75 1.70
CA ASP A 96 -2.88 -2.28 1.51
C ASP A 96 -2.39 -1.84 0.13
N ARG A 97 -1.48 -0.89 0.09
CA ARG A 97 -0.92 -0.18 -1.07
C ARG A 97 -1.92 0.77 -1.75
N PHE A 98 -1.39 1.87 -2.27
CA PHE A 98 -2.10 2.84 -3.10
C PHE A 98 -1.12 3.57 -4.02
N VAL A 99 -1.29 4.88 -4.24
CA VAL A 99 -0.47 5.68 -5.16
C VAL A 99 1.01 5.68 -4.80
N ASP A 100 1.36 5.74 -3.52
CA ASP A 100 2.76 5.78 -3.06
C ASP A 100 3.54 4.55 -3.56
N SER A 101 2.92 3.36 -3.59
CA SER A 101 3.52 2.18 -4.25
C SER A 101 3.85 2.43 -5.72
N SER A 102 2.97 3.06 -6.50
CA SER A 102 3.24 3.31 -7.91
C SER A 102 4.35 4.35 -8.12
N LEU A 103 4.40 5.40 -7.28
CA LEU A 103 5.47 6.40 -7.34
C LEU A 103 6.84 5.74 -7.15
N VAL A 104 6.91 4.79 -6.20
CA VAL A 104 8.17 4.11 -5.87
C VAL A 104 8.49 3.00 -6.88
N TYR A 105 7.56 2.08 -7.15
CA TYR A 105 7.84 0.93 -8.00
C TYR A 105 7.95 1.31 -9.48
N GLN A 106 6.97 2.03 -10.02
CA GLN A 106 6.98 2.43 -11.43
C GLN A 106 7.79 3.71 -11.65
N GLY A 107 7.64 4.71 -10.77
CA GLY A 107 8.34 5.99 -10.91
C GLY A 107 9.84 5.86 -10.69
N VAL A 108 10.26 5.33 -9.53
CA VAL A 108 11.68 5.23 -9.15
C VAL A 108 12.30 3.94 -9.70
N ALA A 109 11.81 2.78 -9.29
CA ALA A 109 12.51 1.50 -9.53
C ALA A 109 12.44 1.05 -11.01
N ARG A 110 11.33 1.32 -11.72
CA ARG A 110 11.24 1.12 -13.18
C ARG A 110 11.79 2.30 -14.00
N GLY A 111 12.12 3.42 -13.36
CA GLY A 111 12.74 4.57 -14.04
C GLY A 111 11.83 5.35 -14.98
N ILE A 112 10.49 5.24 -14.84
CA ILE A 112 9.55 6.02 -15.66
C ILE A 112 9.66 7.51 -15.33
N GLY A 113 9.92 7.83 -14.06
CA GLY A 113 9.87 9.18 -13.49
C GLY A 113 8.71 9.33 -12.51
N VAL A 114 9.00 9.95 -11.36
CA VAL A 114 8.01 10.14 -10.28
C VAL A 114 6.89 11.08 -10.74
N ASP A 115 7.23 12.17 -11.45
CA ASP A 115 6.26 13.16 -11.91
C ASP A 115 5.29 12.58 -12.94
N GLU A 116 5.78 11.77 -13.90
CA GLU A 116 4.94 11.12 -14.91
C GLU A 116 3.97 10.14 -14.27
N VAL A 117 4.45 9.34 -13.31
CA VAL A 117 3.60 8.40 -12.57
C VAL A 117 2.63 9.13 -11.66
N ALA A 118 3.03 10.25 -11.05
CA ALA A 118 2.14 11.09 -10.26
C ALA A 118 0.99 11.67 -11.10
N GLN A 119 1.29 12.20 -12.29
CA GLN A 119 0.27 12.73 -13.21
C GLN A 119 -0.72 11.64 -13.66
N LEU A 120 -0.22 10.45 -14.03
CA LEU A 120 -1.05 9.30 -14.39
C LEU A 120 -2.01 8.93 -13.25
N ASN A 121 -1.48 8.87 -12.03
CA ASN A 121 -2.27 8.52 -10.86
C ASN A 121 -3.22 9.64 -10.41
N HIS A 122 -2.84 10.90 -10.56
CA HIS A 122 -3.73 12.03 -10.33
C HIS A 122 -4.98 11.94 -11.23
N PHE A 123 -4.78 11.65 -12.51
CA PHE A 123 -5.90 11.40 -13.43
C PHE A 123 -6.76 10.21 -12.98
N ALA A 124 -6.15 9.10 -12.56
CA ALA A 124 -6.89 7.90 -12.16
C ALA A 124 -7.69 8.11 -10.86
N THR A 125 -7.18 8.92 -9.93
CA THR A 125 -7.76 9.10 -8.59
C THR A 125 -8.62 10.34 -8.42
N ASP A 126 -8.68 11.23 -9.43
CA ASP A 126 -9.24 12.58 -9.31
C ASP A 126 -8.58 13.34 -8.14
N GLY A 127 -7.28 13.12 -7.91
CA GLY A 127 -6.51 13.74 -6.84
C GLY A 127 -6.84 13.26 -5.42
N LEU A 128 -7.57 12.13 -5.27
CA LEU A 128 -7.78 11.56 -3.93
C LEU A 128 -6.46 11.07 -3.34
N GLU A 129 -6.15 11.56 -2.15
CA GLU A 129 -4.99 11.15 -1.35
C GLU A 129 -5.43 10.51 -0.03
N PRO A 130 -4.61 9.59 0.52
CA PRO A 130 -4.83 9.09 1.88
C PRO A 130 -4.71 10.21 2.92
N SER A 131 -5.52 10.13 3.97
CA SER A 131 -5.38 11.00 5.14
C SER A 131 -4.11 10.70 5.93
N THR A 132 -3.70 9.44 5.96
CA THR A 132 -2.43 8.96 6.52
C THR A 132 -1.99 7.69 5.79
N THR A 133 -0.69 7.63 5.53
CA THR A 133 0.00 6.42 5.09
C THR A 133 0.89 5.90 6.23
N LEU A 134 0.71 4.65 6.63
CA LEU A 134 1.63 3.93 7.50
C LEU A 134 2.68 3.25 6.63
N TYR A 135 3.90 3.74 6.66
CA TYR A 135 5.02 3.15 5.91
C TYR A 135 5.80 2.18 6.80
N LEU A 136 5.77 0.90 6.48
CA LEU A 136 6.55 -0.13 7.16
C LEU A 136 7.97 -0.15 6.59
N ASP A 137 8.93 0.46 7.30
CA ASP A 137 10.32 0.48 6.90
C ASP A 137 11.04 -0.80 7.31
N VAL A 138 11.74 -1.42 6.36
CA VAL A 138 12.61 -2.57 6.59
C VAL A 138 13.79 -2.52 5.62
N PRO A 139 15.03 -2.84 6.05
CA PRO A 139 16.15 -3.00 5.14
C PRO A 139 15.85 -4.02 4.03
N ALA A 140 16.31 -3.73 2.80
CA ALA A 140 16.01 -4.53 1.63
C ALA A 140 16.44 -6.00 1.79
N GLU A 141 17.57 -6.23 2.44
CA GLU A 141 18.13 -7.56 2.73
C GLU A 141 17.18 -8.37 3.64
N VAL A 142 16.64 -7.71 4.68
CA VAL A 142 15.68 -8.32 5.62
C VAL A 142 14.38 -8.65 4.92
N GLY A 143 13.89 -7.73 4.07
CA GLY A 143 12.69 -7.95 3.25
C GLY A 143 12.84 -9.16 2.35
N LEU A 144 13.95 -9.24 1.59
CA LEU A 144 14.27 -10.37 0.71
C LEU A 144 14.40 -11.70 1.47
N GLU A 145 15.09 -11.70 2.62
CA GLU A 145 15.19 -12.90 3.45
C GLU A 145 13.81 -13.42 3.89
N ARG A 146 12.91 -12.49 4.29
CA ARG A 146 11.53 -12.85 4.65
C ARG A 146 10.74 -13.42 3.46
N ILE A 147 10.89 -12.83 2.26
CA ILE A 147 10.30 -13.36 1.02
C ILE A 147 10.79 -14.77 0.74
N HIS A 148 12.09 -15.01 0.81
CA HIS A 148 12.68 -16.33 0.58
C HIS A 148 12.21 -17.38 1.60
N LYS A 149 12.11 -17.02 2.88
CA LYS A 149 11.56 -17.91 3.93
C LYS A 149 10.09 -18.25 3.72
N ALA A 150 9.32 -17.32 3.14
CA ALA A 150 7.90 -17.53 2.85
C ALA A 150 7.63 -18.30 1.54
N ARG A 151 8.68 -18.65 0.75
CA ARG A 151 8.54 -19.48 -0.46
C ARG A 151 7.85 -20.80 -0.11
N GLY A 152 6.77 -21.09 -0.82
CA GLY A 152 5.92 -22.28 -0.56
C GLY A 152 4.66 -22.01 0.25
N ASN A 153 4.58 -20.88 0.97
CA ASN A 153 3.40 -20.48 1.75
C ASN A 153 2.65 -19.27 1.16
N ARG A 154 3.17 -18.66 0.08
CA ARG A 154 2.53 -17.56 -0.65
C ARG A 154 2.64 -17.76 -2.15
N GLN A 155 1.72 -17.17 -2.90
CA GLN A 155 1.82 -17.10 -4.35
C GLN A 155 3.01 -16.20 -4.72
N PHE A 156 3.93 -16.74 -5.52
CA PHE A 156 5.07 -16.03 -6.07
C PHE A 156 4.61 -15.23 -7.29
N ASP A 157 4.96 -13.98 -7.37
CA ASP A 157 4.57 -13.09 -8.46
C ASP A 157 5.78 -12.54 -9.24
N ARG A 158 5.52 -11.77 -10.29
CA ARG A 158 6.54 -11.26 -11.18
C ARG A 158 7.54 -10.33 -10.47
N LEU A 159 7.08 -9.55 -9.49
CA LEU A 159 7.95 -8.62 -8.74
C LEU A 159 8.85 -9.36 -7.73
N ASP A 160 8.47 -10.54 -7.30
CA ASP A 160 9.31 -11.38 -6.43
C ASP A 160 10.57 -11.94 -7.13
N GLN A 161 10.67 -11.77 -8.46
CA GLN A 161 11.84 -12.16 -9.25
C GLN A 161 12.95 -11.09 -9.24
N GLU A 162 12.64 -9.89 -8.77
CA GLU A 162 13.57 -8.76 -8.75
C GLU A 162 14.70 -8.97 -7.72
N GLY A 163 15.87 -8.43 -8.03
CA GLY A 163 17.06 -8.56 -7.19
C GLY A 163 17.18 -7.48 -6.09
N LEU A 164 18.23 -7.61 -5.27
CA LEU A 164 18.48 -6.71 -4.14
C LEU A 164 18.55 -5.24 -4.56
N SER A 165 19.14 -4.92 -5.72
CA SER A 165 19.26 -3.51 -6.17
C SER A 165 17.89 -2.88 -6.39
N PHE A 166 16.93 -3.62 -6.94
CA PHE A 166 15.55 -3.16 -7.13
C PHE A 166 14.88 -2.88 -5.77
N HIS A 167 14.97 -3.81 -4.83
CA HIS A 167 14.39 -3.64 -3.49
C HIS A 167 15.05 -2.50 -2.71
N THR A 168 16.35 -2.24 -2.94
CA THR A 168 17.06 -1.08 -2.37
C THR A 168 16.53 0.23 -2.96
N MET A 169 16.32 0.31 -4.29
CA MET A 169 15.70 1.47 -4.92
C MET A 169 14.28 1.72 -4.41
N VAL A 170 13.50 0.64 -4.25
CA VAL A 170 12.14 0.72 -3.68
C VAL A 170 12.16 1.31 -2.28
N ARG A 171 13.03 0.81 -1.39
CA ARG A 171 13.14 1.36 -0.03
C ARG A 171 13.55 2.82 -0.04
N ASN A 172 14.56 3.18 -0.82
CA ASN A 172 15.04 4.57 -0.92
C ASN A 172 13.93 5.51 -1.43
N GLY A 173 13.18 5.09 -2.46
CA GLY A 173 12.04 5.86 -2.94
C GLY A 173 10.96 6.09 -1.88
N TYR A 174 10.67 5.10 -1.03
CA TYR A 174 9.76 5.33 0.10
C TYR A 174 10.32 6.30 1.13
N LEU A 175 11.62 6.23 1.44
CA LEU A 175 12.26 7.18 2.37
C LEU A 175 12.19 8.62 1.84
N GLU A 176 12.41 8.82 0.54
CA GLU A 176 12.23 10.13 -0.11
C GLU A 176 10.77 10.63 0.00
N LEU A 177 9.78 9.73 -0.15
CA LEU A 177 8.37 10.10 0.05
C LEU A 177 8.06 10.47 1.51
N VAL A 178 8.66 9.79 2.49
CA VAL A 178 8.53 10.14 3.92
C VAL A 178 9.05 11.55 4.18
N GLU A 179 10.22 11.89 3.61
CA GLU A 179 10.80 13.24 3.74
C GLU A 179 9.96 14.30 3.03
N THR A 180 9.37 13.95 1.87
CA THR A 180 8.57 14.87 1.06
C THR A 180 7.18 15.14 1.69
N TYR A 181 6.58 14.12 2.32
CA TYR A 181 5.21 14.18 2.86
C TYR A 181 5.14 13.81 4.36
N PRO A 182 5.93 14.45 5.25
CA PRO A 182 6.07 14.06 6.66
C PRO A 182 4.75 14.15 7.46
N GLU A 183 3.82 15.04 7.06
CA GLU A 183 2.51 15.17 7.70
C GLU A 183 1.56 14.01 7.36
N ARG A 184 1.72 13.41 6.18
CA ARG A 184 0.86 12.35 5.68
C ARG A 184 1.44 10.97 5.91
N ILE A 185 2.74 10.77 5.70
CA ILE A 185 3.41 9.47 5.78
C ILE A 185 4.11 9.33 7.12
N VAL A 186 3.75 8.30 7.86
CA VAL A 186 4.37 7.93 9.15
C VAL A 186 5.21 6.69 8.97
N SER A 187 6.51 6.81 9.19
CA SER A 187 7.43 5.68 9.14
C SER A 187 7.33 4.86 10.43
N ILE A 188 7.16 3.55 10.27
CA ILE A 188 7.08 2.54 11.33
C ILE A 188 8.22 1.56 11.15
N ASP A 189 9.05 1.37 12.17
CA ASP A 189 10.16 0.41 12.15
C ASP A 189 9.65 -1.03 12.13
N ALA A 190 9.63 -1.64 10.95
CA ALA A 190 9.16 -3.01 10.74
C ALA A 190 10.27 -4.07 10.99
N THR A 191 11.39 -3.70 11.58
CA THR A 191 12.40 -4.66 12.10
C THR A 191 12.03 -5.20 13.47
N LYS A 192 11.17 -4.50 14.21
CA LYS A 192 10.63 -4.88 15.52
C LYS A 192 9.73 -6.12 15.45
N SER A 193 9.28 -6.60 16.60
CA SER A 193 8.28 -7.67 16.66
C SER A 193 6.94 -7.24 16.03
N ILE A 194 6.16 -8.20 15.57
CA ILE A 194 4.85 -7.91 14.95
C ILE A 194 3.94 -7.17 15.93
N GLU A 195 3.97 -7.57 17.21
CA GLU A 195 3.18 -6.97 18.28
C GLU A 195 3.53 -5.49 18.46
N GLU A 196 4.81 -5.15 18.53
CA GLU A 196 5.28 -3.77 18.64
C GLU A 196 4.89 -2.91 17.43
N VAL A 197 5.01 -3.47 16.21
CA VAL A 197 4.62 -2.77 14.98
C VAL A 197 3.11 -2.50 14.95
N VAL A 198 2.30 -3.50 15.33
CA VAL A 198 0.83 -3.36 15.40
C VAL A 198 0.43 -2.33 16.43
N GLU A 199 1.05 -2.35 17.62
CA GLU A 199 0.76 -1.39 18.68
C GLU A 199 1.12 0.04 18.28
N GLU A 200 2.27 0.24 17.61
CA GLU A 200 2.69 1.54 17.11
C GLU A 200 1.74 2.06 16.02
N CYS A 201 1.35 1.22 15.05
CA CYS A 201 0.34 1.56 14.05
C CYS A 201 -1.01 1.95 14.69
N PHE A 202 -1.48 1.18 15.66
CA PHE A 202 -2.71 1.45 16.38
C PHE A 202 -2.65 2.80 17.09
N ARG A 203 -1.59 3.03 17.87
CA ARG A 203 -1.37 4.28 18.61
C ARG A 203 -1.39 5.49 17.68
N VAL A 204 -0.65 5.45 16.57
CA VAL A 204 -0.61 6.53 15.58
C VAL A 204 -2.00 6.87 15.06
N LEU A 205 -2.81 5.87 14.72
CA LEU A 205 -4.14 6.09 14.14
C LEU A 205 -5.13 6.63 15.18
N VAL A 206 -5.14 6.09 16.39
CA VAL A 206 -6.05 6.55 17.46
C VAL A 206 -5.71 7.97 17.93
N GLU A 207 -4.43 8.31 18.06
CA GLU A 207 -3.98 9.66 18.42
C GLU A 207 -4.29 10.70 17.33
N ARG A 208 -4.06 10.35 16.04
CA ARG A 208 -4.34 11.27 14.91
C ARG A 208 -5.83 11.48 14.66
N TYR A 209 -6.65 10.45 14.91
CA TYR A 209 -8.06 10.45 14.52
C TYR A 209 -9.03 10.15 15.69
N PRO A 210 -8.96 10.89 16.81
CA PRO A 210 -9.78 10.63 18.01
C PRO A 210 -11.30 10.74 17.76
N LYS A 211 -11.73 11.27 16.59
CA LYS A 211 -13.13 11.32 16.20
C LYS A 211 -13.66 10.00 15.61
N TYR A 212 -12.77 9.10 15.26
CA TYR A 212 -13.11 7.81 14.65
C TYR A 212 -12.91 6.64 15.60
N PHE A 213 -12.20 6.84 16.72
CA PHE A 213 -11.85 5.78 17.67
C PHE A 213 -12.19 6.19 19.09
N THR A 214 -12.66 5.20 19.89
CA THR A 214 -12.72 5.33 21.36
C THR A 214 -11.32 5.21 21.94
N LYS A 215 -11.09 5.91 23.09
CA LYS A 215 -9.85 5.75 23.85
C LYS A 215 -9.76 4.37 24.50
#